data_5041073f66484a484d4b82e1f6acbbc5
#
_entry.id   5041073f66484a484d4b82e1f6acbbc5
#
_cell.length_a   1.000
_cell.length_b   1.000
_cell.length_c   1.000
_cell.angle_alpha   90.00
_cell.angle_beta   90.00
_cell.angle_gamma   90.00
#
_symmetry.space_group_name_H-M   'P 1'
#
loop_
_entity.id
_entity.type
_entity.pdbx_description
1 polymer ?
#
loop_
_entity_poly.entity_id
_entity_poly.type
_entity_poly.pdbx_seq_one_letter_code
_entity_poly.pdbx_strand_id
1 'polypeptide(L)'
;MRVVLSVQVVDFIRRLAPEPRGRLRRALRDLGRGHGDIKALEPPLDGYCRLRVGGYRVVLAYGKRSTIECIFAEQRSLVYELLLERLRDRLQRGEE
;
A
#
# COMPACT_ATOMS: atom_id res chain seq x y z
N MET A 1 11.89 10.87 -1.55
CA MET A 1 10.46 11.07 -1.87
C MET A 1 9.65 11.06 -0.59
N ARG A 2 8.60 11.82 -0.55
CA ARG A 2 7.71 11.87 0.61
C ARG A 2 6.70 10.72 0.54
N VAL A 3 6.61 9.95 1.62
CA VAL A 3 5.67 8.83 1.72
C VAL A 3 4.44 9.26 2.52
N VAL A 4 3.28 9.11 1.93
CA VAL A 4 1.99 9.45 2.56
C VAL A 4 1.21 8.15 2.76
N LEU A 5 0.69 7.96 3.97
CA LEU A 5 -0.03 6.74 4.33
C LEU A 5 -1.52 7.03 4.46
N SER A 6 -2.34 6.20 3.84
CA SER A 6 -3.79 6.25 4.06
C SER A 6 -4.14 5.83 5.49
N VAL A 7 -5.34 6.16 5.92
CA VAL A 7 -5.86 5.73 7.23
C VAL A 7 -5.83 4.20 7.34
N GLN A 8 -6.20 3.50 6.28
CA GLN A 8 -6.18 2.03 6.28
C GLN A 8 -4.77 1.48 6.53
N VAL A 9 -3.75 2.06 5.88
CA VAL A 9 -2.36 1.61 6.05
C VAL A 9 -1.90 1.87 7.49
N VAL A 10 -2.19 3.04 8.03
CA VAL A 10 -1.82 3.37 9.42
C VAL A 10 -2.48 2.39 10.39
N ASP A 11 -3.78 2.15 10.23
CA ASP A 11 -4.52 1.25 11.13
C ASP A 11 -4.04 -0.19 11.01
N PHE A 12 -3.75 -0.64 9.78
CA PHE A 12 -3.22 -1.98 9.56
C PHE A 12 -1.91 -2.19 10.30
N ILE A 13 -0.98 -1.25 10.19
CA ILE A 13 0.33 -1.32 10.84
C ILE A 13 0.18 -1.33 12.36
N ARG A 14 -0.72 -0.49 12.90
CA ARG A 14 -0.95 -0.40 14.33
C ARG A 14 -1.41 -1.71 14.96
N ARG A 15 -2.16 -2.53 14.20
CA ARG A 15 -2.70 -3.80 14.69
C ARG A 15 -1.69 -4.94 14.66
N LEU A 16 -0.57 -4.75 14.00
CA LEU A 16 0.44 -5.80 13.91
C LEU A 16 1.21 -5.95 15.21
N ALA A 17 1.72 -7.15 15.44
CA ALA A 17 2.65 -7.42 16.52
C ALA A 17 3.91 -6.56 16.35
N PRO A 18 4.69 -6.32 17.44
CA PRO A 18 5.83 -5.40 17.38
C PRO A 18 6.85 -5.68 16.28
N GLU A 19 7.17 -6.96 16.02
CA GLU A 19 8.16 -7.30 15.01
C GLU A 19 7.71 -6.96 13.58
N PRO A 20 6.57 -7.49 13.09
CA PRO A 20 6.13 -7.13 11.74
C PRO A 20 5.80 -5.64 11.61
N ARG A 21 5.30 -5.01 12.66
CA ARG A 21 5.07 -3.57 12.69
C ARG A 21 6.36 -2.79 12.45
N GLY A 22 7.43 -3.15 13.14
CA GLY A 22 8.74 -2.53 12.96
C GLY A 22 9.30 -2.75 11.57
N ARG A 23 9.12 -3.96 11.02
CA ARG A 23 9.55 -4.28 9.66
C ARG A 23 8.85 -3.41 8.61
N LEU A 24 7.54 -3.26 8.73
CA LEU A 24 6.78 -2.42 7.80
C LEU A 24 7.18 -0.95 7.91
N ARG A 25 7.38 -0.45 9.12
CA ARG A 25 7.83 0.94 9.32
C ARG A 25 9.19 1.20 8.69
N ARG A 26 10.13 0.27 8.84
CA ARG A 26 11.45 0.39 8.20
C ARG A 26 11.34 0.36 6.69
N ALA A 27 10.53 -0.56 6.16
CA ALA A 27 10.33 -0.67 4.72
C ALA A 27 9.73 0.61 4.12
N LEU A 28 8.80 1.25 4.83
CA LEU A 28 8.21 2.51 4.36
C LEU A 28 9.21 3.67 4.40
N ARG A 29 10.10 3.71 5.40
CA ARG A 29 11.18 4.68 5.42
C ARG A 29 12.14 4.49 4.25
N ASP A 30 12.51 3.24 3.98
CA ASP A 30 13.41 2.91 2.87
C ASP A 30 12.75 3.23 1.53
N LEU A 31 11.44 3.05 1.43
CA LEU A 31 10.67 3.42 0.25
C LEU A 31 10.84 4.91 -0.09
N GLY A 32 10.82 5.77 0.90
CA GLY A 32 11.06 7.20 0.72
C GLY A 32 12.45 7.53 0.17
N ARG A 33 13.39 6.63 0.34
CA ARG A 33 14.75 6.74 -0.20
C ARG A 33 14.91 6.04 -1.55
N GLY A 34 13.85 5.53 -2.11
CA GLY A 34 13.88 4.80 -3.37
C GLY A 34 14.28 3.33 -3.26
N HIS A 35 14.24 2.76 -2.05
CA HIS A 35 14.63 1.37 -1.82
C HIS A 35 13.40 0.51 -1.48
N GLY A 36 13.34 -0.69 -2.04
CA GLY A 36 12.30 -1.65 -1.74
C GLY A 36 12.04 -2.59 -2.90
N ASP A 37 11.32 -3.67 -2.61
CA ASP A 37 10.91 -4.63 -3.62
C ASP A 37 9.56 -4.17 -4.21
N ILE A 38 9.67 -3.32 -5.24
CA ILE A 38 8.51 -2.66 -5.85
C ILE A 38 8.28 -3.26 -7.24
N LYS A 39 7.01 -3.57 -7.51
CA LYS A 39 6.61 -4.10 -8.82
C LYS A 39 5.30 -3.44 -9.27
N ALA A 40 5.25 -3.05 -10.54
CA ALA A 40 4.02 -2.53 -11.13
C ALA A 40 2.95 -3.62 -11.19
N LEU A 41 1.70 -3.25 -10.94
CA LEU A 41 0.57 -4.17 -10.98
C LEU A 41 -0.06 -4.18 -12.36
N GLU A 42 -0.68 -5.31 -12.70
CA GLU A 42 -1.37 -5.52 -13.96
C GLU A 42 -2.84 -5.11 -13.86
N PRO A 43 -3.53 -4.87 -15.00
CA PRO A 43 -4.96 -4.61 -14.97
C PRO A 43 -5.72 -5.69 -14.19
N PRO A 44 -6.77 -5.33 -13.43
CA PRO A 44 -7.39 -4.00 -13.36
C PRO A 44 -6.73 -3.02 -12.39
N LEU A 45 -5.56 -3.33 -11.85
CA LEU A 45 -4.84 -2.48 -10.90
C LEU A 45 -3.65 -1.75 -11.54
N ASP A 46 -3.67 -1.61 -12.86
CA ASP A 46 -2.66 -0.83 -13.57
C ASP A 46 -2.66 0.62 -13.06
N GLY A 47 -1.48 1.21 -13.03
CA GLY A 47 -1.30 2.52 -12.40
C GLY A 47 -0.88 2.46 -10.94
N TYR A 48 -0.98 1.28 -10.33
CA TYR A 48 -0.51 1.05 -8.97
C TYR A 48 0.73 0.17 -8.98
N CYS A 49 1.46 0.20 -7.86
CA CYS A 49 2.58 -0.70 -7.62
C CYS A 49 2.37 -1.39 -6.28
N ARG A 50 3.08 -2.49 -6.08
CA ARG A 50 3.12 -3.15 -4.77
C ARG A 50 4.51 -3.05 -4.18
N LEU A 51 4.59 -2.84 -2.88
CA LEU A 51 5.79 -3.02 -2.09
C LEU A 51 5.66 -4.35 -1.33
N ARG A 52 6.61 -5.24 -1.53
CA ARG A 52 6.64 -6.52 -0.83
C ARG A 52 7.44 -6.39 0.46
N VAL A 53 6.85 -6.76 1.58
CA VAL A 53 7.50 -6.77 2.89
C VAL A 53 7.17 -8.11 3.57
N GLY A 54 7.99 -9.14 3.31
CA GLY A 54 7.69 -10.47 3.80
C GLY A 54 6.35 -10.99 3.30
N GLY A 55 5.49 -11.39 4.21
CA GLY A 55 4.13 -11.86 3.89
C GLY A 55 3.11 -10.75 3.68
N TYR A 56 3.53 -9.50 3.72
CA TYR A 56 2.66 -8.34 3.58
C TYR A 56 2.87 -7.63 2.25
N ARG A 57 1.85 -6.94 1.80
CA ARG A 57 1.91 -6.10 0.59
C ARG A 57 1.34 -4.73 0.91
N VAL A 58 2.03 -3.70 0.44
CA VAL A 58 1.53 -2.33 0.48
C VAL A 58 1.31 -1.89 -0.96
N VAL A 59 0.11 -1.47 -1.27
CA VAL A 59 -0.22 -0.95 -2.60
C VAL A 59 -0.02 0.57 -2.58
N LEU A 60 0.70 1.06 -3.59
CA LEU A 60 1.08 2.45 -3.66
C LEU A 60 0.89 3.01 -5.07
N ALA A 61 0.82 4.33 -5.14
CA ALA A 61 0.81 5.07 -6.40
C ALA A 61 1.80 6.22 -6.29
N TYR A 62 2.50 6.51 -7.39
CA TYR A 62 3.37 7.67 -7.46
C TYR A 62 2.52 8.91 -7.76
N GLY A 63 2.61 9.88 -6.90
CA GLY A 63 1.87 11.12 -7.02
C GLY A 63 2.74 12.28 -7.48
N LYS A 64 2.17 13.47 -7.41
CA LYS A 64 2.87 14.71 -7.77
C LYS A 64 3.88 15.11 -6.70
N ARG A 65 4.86 15.94 -7.09
CA ARG A 65 5.84 16.53 -6.16
C ARG A 65 6.65 15.49 -5.39
N SER A 66 7.11 14.46 -6.09
CA SER A 66 7.90 13.39 -5.48
C SER A 66 7.22 12.72 -4.30
N THR A 67 5.91 12.50 -4.40
CA THR A 67 5.10 11.86 -3.36
C THR A 67 4.80 10.42 -3.73
N ILE A 68 4.87 9.52 -2.74
CA ILE A 68 4.41 8.15 -2.86
C ILE A 68 3.20 8.00 -1.94
N GLU A 69 2.06 7.63 -2.51
CA GLU A 69 0.82 7.45 -1.76
C GLU A 69 0.59 5.97 -1.51
N CYS A 70 0.74 5.53 -0.26
CA CYS A 70 0.44 4.17 0.14
C CYS A 70 -1.04 4.09 0.50
N ILE A 71 -1.81 3.40 -0.32
CA ILE A 71 -3.28 3.44 -0.26
C ILE A 71 -3.89 2.25 0.47
N PHE A 72 -3.21 1.11 0.49
CA PHE A 72 -3.77 -0.10 1.07
C PHE A 72 -2.67 -1.05 1.51
N ALA A 73 -2.86 -1.72 2.64
CA ALA A 73 -1.93 -2.72 3.13
C ALA A 73 -2.70 -3.93 3.66
N GLU A 74 -2.20 -5.12 3.36
CA GLU A 74 -2.83 -6.37 3.79
C GLU A 74 -1.84 -7.53 3.60
N GLN A 75 -2.22 -8.72 4.07
CA GLN A 75 -1.49 -9.94 3.78
C GLN A 75 -1.51 -10.24 2.29
N ARG A 76 -0.43 -10.85 1.79
CA ARG A 76 -0.25 -11.12 0.35
C ARG A 76 -1.40 -11.90 -0.28
N SER A 77 -2.04 -12.80 0.47
CA SER A 77 -3.11 -13.63 -0.05
C SER A 77 -4.44 -12.89 -0.23
N LEU A 78 -4.59 -11.71 0.40
CA LEU A 78 -5.85 -10.99 0.46
C LEU A 78 -5.80 -9.59 -0.13
N VAL A 79 -4.60 -9.04 -0.31
CA VAL A 79 -4.43 -7.61 -0.58
C VAL A 79 -5.18 -7.13 -1.82
N TYR A 80 -5.08 -7.86 -2.92
CA TYR A 80 -5.67 -7.40 -4.19
C TYR A 80 -7.18 -7.60 -4.23
N GLU A 81 -7.65 -8.71 -3.68
CA GLU A 81 -9.09 -8.98 -3.59
C GLU A 81 -9.80 -7.93 -2.74
N LEU A 82 -9.27 -7.64 -1.56
CA LEU A 82 -9.86 -6.65 -0.67
C LEU A 82 -9.78 -5.23 -1.22
N LEU A 83 -8.69 -4.90 -1.90
CA LEU A 83 -8.56 -3.60 -2.55
C LEU A 83 -9.58 -3.42 -3.66
N LEU A 84 -9.75 -4.43 -4.53
CA LEU A 84 -10.75 -4.37 -5.60
C LEU A 84 -12.16 -4.22 -5.04
N GLU A 85 -12.49 -4.94 -4.00
CA GLU A 85 -13.77 -4.83 -3.32
C GLU A 85 -14.01 -3.41 -2.81
N ARG A 86 -13.01 -2.82 -2.17
CA ARG A 86 -13.08 -1.45 -1.66
C ARG A 86 -13.28 -0.42 -2.78
N LEU A 87 -12.59 -0.58 -3.90
CA LEU A 87 -12.73 0.30 -5.05
C LEU A 87 -14.11 0.20 -5.69
N ARG A 88 -14.67 -1.01 -5.76
CA ARG A 88 -16.04 -1.22 -6.26
C ARG A 88 -17.07 -0.52 -5.37
N ASP A 89 -16.91 -0.62 -4.06
CA ASP A 89 -17.80 0.05 -3.11
C ASP A 89 -17.80 1.56 -3.31
N ARG A 90 -16.64 2.14 -3.54
CA ARG A 90 -16.51 3.57 -3.83
C ARG A 90 -17.26 3.98 -5.08
N LEU A 91 -17.13 3.20 -6.15
CA LEU A 91 -17.82 3.49 -7.41
C LEU A 91 -19.34 3.36 -7.26
N GLN A 92 -19.81 2.36 -6.52
CA GLN A 92 -21.24 2.18 -6.27
C GLN A 92 -21.86 3.32 -5.47
N ARG A 93 -21.06 3.97 -4.62
CA ARG A 93 -21.51 5.15 -3.85
C ARG A 93 -21.38 6.45 -4.63
N GLY A 94 -20.86 6.42 -5.86
CA GLY A 94 -20.59 7.61 -6.63
C GLY A 94 -19.35 8.39 -6.18
N GLU A 95 -18.48 7.78 -5.40
CA GLU A 95 -17.19 8.36 -4.97
C GLU A 95 -16.11 8.10 -6.02
N GLU A 96 -15.23 9.07 -6.17
CA GLU A 96 -14.09 8.97 -7.07
C GLU A 96 -12.77 8.80 -6.37
#